data_7183bd1adca6f22c5a11d4e67cb11fc3
#
_entry.id   7183bd1adca6f22c5a11d4e67cb11fc3
#
_cell.length_a   1.000
_cell.length_b   1.000
_cell.length_c   1.000
_cell.angle_alpha   90.00
_cell.angle_beta   90.00
_cell.angle_gamma   90.00
#
_symmetry.space_group_name_H-M   'P 1'
#
loop_
_entity.id
_entity.type
_entity.pdbx_description
1 polymer ?
#
loop_
_entity_poly.entity_id
_entity_poly.type
_entity_poly.pdbx_seq_one_letter_code
_entity_poly.pdbx_strand_id
1 'polypeptide(L)'
;MPGVPQVVFLSLFLGLITGTQSVDLQIDAAVKSVRIELRGREVARLDKAPWSARVDFGTALTPGRLTAIAYDEAGHELARTSQLINLARPAAEMEIVIGSERGQPAEVQLVGRHRLHQPPKSAKLLLDDAVVKIGRDFRARLPQTDWSHPHLISAEMEFEDGEVAKRDVAIEAGFSSSTRSELAPMLVMMNGNKQPDSLDGCFSAGGVALRATAIEKNEAFVVMVKDPSTRPQAADLQFDADTAERILWPVPRPINKPGEPTAIAFPQSVNHSKVATVLWLLRERLTPAPSAAEPRQFTDAVAVAALGSLERGRRRAVILVVSKAPDRSLYLPSVVRAYLEEVGVPLFVWSADGARPDLTAAWGRIDDISTTAGLQAAIGRVNDDLARQRIVWVAADPLTALGAEGAERCGLTPVAHHRPPKR
;
A
#
# COMPACT_ATOMS: atom_id res chain seq x y z
N MET A 1 -29.01 -20.52 13.06
CA MET A 1 -27.65 -20.94 13.50
C MET A 1 -26.99 -19.71 14.07
N PRO A 2 -26.29 -19.75 15.21
CA PRO A 2 -25.50 -18.62 15.66
C PRO A 2 -24.45 -18.33 14.58
N GLY A 3 -24.39 -17.08 14.10
CA GLY A 3 -23.38 -16.64 13.13
C GLY A 3 -21.98 -16.82 13.69
N VAL A 4 -20.99 -16.96 12.82
CA VAL A 4 -19.57 -16.94 13.22
C VAL A 4 -19.32 -15.61 13.94
N PRO A 5 -18.75 -15.62 15.17
CA PRO A 5 -18.46 -14.41 15.90
C PRO A 5 -17.63 -13.45 15.05
N GLN A 6 -18.03 -12.19 14.96
CA GLN A 6 -17.35 -11.20 14.12
C GLN A 6 -16.80 -10.06 14.98
N VAL A 7 -15.64 -9.59 14.58
CA VAL A 7 -15.06 -8.31 14.99
C VAL A 7 -14.70 -7.51 13.74
N VAL A 8 -15.18 -6.27 13.63
CA VAL A 8 -15.00 -5.42 12.44
C VAL A 8 -14.57 -4.03 12.85
N PHE A 9 -13.58 -3.46 12.16
CA PHE A 9 -13.24 -2.04 12.32
C PHE A 9 -14.32 -1.17 11.70
N LEU A 10 -14.89 -0.25 12.47
CA LEU A 10 -15.69 0.86 11.97
C LEU A 10 -14.80 2.03 11.55
N SER A 11 -13.69 2.26 12.28
CA SER A 11 -12.67 3.23 11.90
C SER A 11 -11.78 2.68 10.79
N LEU A 12 -11.95 3.18 9.56
CA LEU A 12 -11.13 2.81 8.41
C LEU A 12 -10.07 3.87 8.16
N PHE A 13 -8.81 3.48 8.26
CA PHE A 13 -7.67 4.33 8.00
C PHE A 13 -7.20 4.16 6.57
N LEU A 14 -7.71 5.00 5.67
CA LEU A 14 -7.45 4.92 4.22
C LEU A 14 -6.29 5.79 3.75
N GLY A 15 -5.80 6.67 4.60
CA GLY A 15 -4.71 7.62 4.30
C GLY A 15 -3.53 7.45 5.25
N LEU A 16 -2.67 8.47 5.26
CA LEU A 16 -1.56 8.55 6.19
C LEU A 16 -2.04 8.93 7.59
N ILE A 17 -1.47 8.28 8.59
CA ILE A 17 -1.89 8.43 9.97
C ILE A 17 -0.70 8.60 10.90
N THR A 18 -0.83 9.56 11.83
CA THR A 18 0.07 9.79 12.96
C THR A 18 -0.72 10.28 14.17
N GLY A 19 -0.07 10.36 15.31
CA GLY A 19 -0.68 10.83 16.56
C GLY A 19 -1.77 9.91 17.09
N THR A 20 -2.58 10.41 18.01
CA THR A 20 -3.62 9.63 18.68
C THR A 20 -4.94 9.68 17.91
N GLN A 21 -5.47 8.52 17.52
CA GLN A 21 -6.72 8.37 16.79
C GLN A 21 -7.71 7.48 17.58
N SER A 22 -9.02 7.67 17.31
CA SER A 22 -10.05 6.75 17.80
C SER A 22 -10.13 5.51 16.91
N VAL A 23 -10.14 4.35 17.53
CA VAL A 23 -10.34 3.04 16.88
C VAL A 23 -11.65 2.49 17.39
N ASP A 24 -12.65 2.45 16.52
CA ASP A 24 -14.00 1.99 16.84
C ASP A 24 -14.24 0.62 16.19
N LEU A 25 -14.86 -0.27 16.94
CA LEU A 25 -15.13 -1.65 16.54
C LEU A 25 -16.62 -1.96 16.63
N GLN A 26 -17.09 -2.79 15.71
CA GLN A 26 -18.35 -3.50 15.83
C GLN A 26 -18.08 -4.93 16.26
N ILE A 27 -18.77 -5.38 17.29
CA ILE A 27 -18.52 -6.64 17.98
C ILE A 27 -19.83 -7.40 18.14
N ASP A 28 -19.79 -8.72 17.90
CA ASP A 28 -20.92 -9.63 18.18
C ASP A 28 -21.09 -9.92 19.68
N ALA A 29 -22.29 -10.27 20.07
CA ALA A 29 -22.65 -10.51 21.48
C ALA A 29 -21.88 -11.67 22.15
N ALA A 30 -21.34 -12.60 21.38
CA ALA A 30 -20.55 -13.72 21.89
C ALA A 30 -19.14 -13.32 22.39
N VAL A 31 -18.66 -12.14 21.99
CA VAL A 31 -17.32 -11.66 22.35
C VAL A 31 -17.35 -11.04 23.75
N LYS A 32 -16.42 -11.42 24.60
CA LYS A 32 -16.26 -10.89 25.97
C LYS A 32 -15.16 -9.84 26.10
N SER A 33 -14.07 -10.00 25.35
CA SER A 33 -13.01 -9.01 25.34
C SER A 33 -12.38 -8.88 23.96
N VAL A 34 -11.77 -7.72 23.70
CA VAL A 34 -11.02 -7.46 22.47
C VAL A 34 -9.66 -6.90 22.83
N ARG A 35 -8.63 -7.49 22.25
CA ARG A 35 -7.25 -6.96 22.27
C ARG A 35 -6.96 -6.23 20.97
N ILE A 36 -6.48 -5.00 21.06
CA ILE A 36 -6.04 -4.21 19.92
C ILE A 36 -4.51 -4.20 19.92
N GLU A 37 -3.94 -4.60 18.79
CA GLU A 37 -2.49 -4.63 18.58
C GLU A 37 -2.10 -3.67 17.44
N LEU A 38 -1.05 -2.90 17.64
CA LEU A 38 -0.40 -2.10 16.60
C LEU A 38 1.03 -2.63 16.40
N ARG A 39 1.33 -3.07 15.17
CA ARG A 39 2.65 -3.67 14.83
C ARG A 39 3.01 -4.85 15.76
N GLY A 40 2.03 -5.69 16.08
CA GLY A 40 2.20 -6.86 16.94
C GLY A 40 2.36 -6.57 18.44
N ARG A 41 2.18 -5.31 18.87
CA ARG A 41 2.19 -4.92 20.29
C ARG A 41 0.80 -4.56 20.75
N GLU A 42 0.36 -5.07 21.89
CA GLU A 42 -0.89 -4.68 22.52
C GLU A 42 -0.85 -3.17 22.85
N VAL A 43 -1.84 -2.43 22.35
CA VAL A 43 -2.00 -0.98 22.57
C VAL A 43 -3.28 -0.64 23.31
N ALA A 44 -4.26 -1.55 23.31
CA ALA A 44 -5.48 -1.42 24.11
C ALA A 44 -6.14 -2.79 24.33
N ARG A 45 -6.90 -2.89 25.44
CA ARG A 45 -7.78 -4.01 25.74
C ARG A 45 -9.14 -3.47 26.15
N LEU A 46 -10.20 -4.04 25.58
CA LEU A 46 -11.59 -3.66 25.81
C LEU A 46 -12.34 -4.88 26.34
N ASP A 47 -12.98 -4.74 27.49
CA ASP A 47 -13.73 -5.83 28.13
C ASP A 47 -15.25 -5.57 28.15
N LYS A 48 -15.67 -4.42 27.65
CA LYS A 48 -17.08 -3.98 27.56
C LYS A 48 -17.28 -2.85 26.55
N ALA A 49 -18.52 -2.65 26.14
CA ALA A 49 -18.90 -1.46 25.36
C ALA A 49 -18.72 -0.15 26.17
N PRO A 50 -18.41 0.99 25.50
CA PRO A 50 -18.25 1.10 24.06
C PRO A 50 -16.96 0.44 23.57
N TRP A 51 -17.04 -0.25 22.42
CA TRP A 51 -15.90 -0.92 21.80
C TRP A 51 -15.03 0.08 21.03
N SER A 52 -14.45 1.02 21.76
CA SER A 52 -13.66 2.14 21.23
C SER A 52 -12.42 2.37 22.09
N ALA A 53 -11.29 2.60 21.45
CA ALA A 53 -10.01 2.89 22.10
C ALA A 53 -9.30 4.07 21.42
N ARG A 54 -8.57 4.86 22.20
CA ARG A 54 -7.63 5.83 21.67
C ARG A 54 -6.27 5.19 21.51
N VAL A 55 -5.78 5.10 20.28
CA VAL A 55 -4.50 4.47 19.93
C VAL A 55 -3.53 5.53 19.42
N ASP A 56 -2.33 5.55 19.98
CA ASP A 56 -1.25 6.41 19.51
C ASP A 56 -0.44 5.70 18.41
N PHE A 57 -0.50 6.25 17.19
CA PHE A 57 0.25 5.77 16.03
C PHE A 57 1.68 6.31 15.98
N GLY A 58 2.05 7.23 16.86
CA GLY A 58 3.35 7.90 16.91
C GLY A 58 3.43 9.11 16.00
N THR A 59 4.63 9.71 15.93
CA THR A 59 4.90 10.92 15.13
C THR A 59 5.48 10.63 13.76
N ALA A 60 5.95 9.40 13.51
CA ALA A 60 6.48 8.94 12.24
C ALA A 60 5.38 8.28 11.38
N LEU A 61 5.53 8.34 10.05
CA LEU A 61 4.66 7.67 9.09
C LEU A 61 5.00 6.17 8.94
N THR A 62 5.22 5.48 10.05
CA THR A 62 5.68 4.09 10.03
C THR A 62 4.60 3.15 9.49
N PRO A 63 4.87 2.37 8.44
CA PRO A 63 4.00 1.30 7.99
C PRO A 63 3.72 0.28 9.09
N GLY A 64 2.54 -0.32 9.08
CA GLY A 64 2.20 -1.28 10.10
C GLY A 64 0.85 -1.96 9.89
N ARG A 65 0.51 -2.83 10.83
CA ARG A 65 -0.78 -3.51 10.90
C ARG A 65 -1.44 -3.18 12.23
N LEU A 66 -2.68 -2.75 12.16
CA LEU A 66 -3.59 -2.65 13.30
C LEU A 66 -4.46 -3.91 13.30
N THR A 67 -4.48 -4.65 14.40
CA THR A 67 -5.21 -5.91 14.52
C THR A 67 -6.14 -5.83 15.71
N ALA A 68 -7.38 -6.28 15.56
CA ALA A 68 -8.32 -6.52 16.67
C ALA A 68 -8.58 -8.02 16.78
N ILE A 69 -8.42 -8.56 17.98
CA ILE A 69 -8.57 -9.98 18.30
C ILE A 69 -9.65 -10.11 19.37
N ALA A 70 -10.70 -10.83 19.05
CA ALA A 70 -11.85 -11.06 19.92
C ALA A 70 -11.72 -12.38 20.67
N TYR A 71 -12.07 -12.38 21.95
CA TYR A 71 -11.99 -13.53 22.83
C TYR A 71 -13.34 -13.84 23.49
N ASP A 72 -13.56 -15.12 23.80
CA ASP A 72 -14.66 -15.59 24.64
C ASP A 72 -14.36 -15.41 26.16
N GLU A 73 -15.26 -15.89 27.00
CA GLU A 73 -15.12 -15.85 28.46
C GLU A 73 -13.99 -16.76 28.98
N ALA A 74 -13.64 -17.82 28.25
CA ALA A 74 -12.54 -18.73 28.58
C ALA A 74 -11.17 -18.21 28.06
N GLY A 75 -11.15 -17.11 27.32
CA GLY A 75 -9.93 -16.54 26.73
C GLY A 75 -9.51 -17.18 25.40
N HIS A 76 -10.37 -17.97 24.77
CA HIS A 76 -10.09 -18.50 23.45
C HIS A 76 -10.36 -17.43 22.38
N GLU A 77 -9.50 -17.37 21.36
CA GLU A 77 -9.68 -16.49 20.22
C GLU A 77 -10.90 -16.92 19.39
N LEU A 78 -11.88 -16.02 19.25
CA LEU A 78 -13.10 -16.24 18.46
C LEU A 78 -12.98 -15.71 17.05
N ALA A 79 -12.36 -14.53 16.89
CA ALA A 79 -12.26 -13.83 15.62
C ALA A 79 -11.09 -12.86 15.62
N ARG A 80 -10.57 -12.58 14.42
CA ARG A 80 -9.49 -11.62 14.20
C ARG A 80 -9.76 -10.81 12.95
N THR A 81 -9.53 -9.49 13.02
CA THR A 81 -9.54 -8.62 11.86
C THR A 81 -8.32 -7.71 11.87
N SER A 82 -7.87 -7.24 10.70
CA SER A 82 -6.72 -6.35 10.61
C SER A 82 -6.84 -5.36 9.47
N GLN A 83 -6.15 -4.23 9.58
CA GLN A 83 -5.99 -3.27 8.50
C GLN A 83 -4.54 -2.77 8.44
N LEU A 84 -4.07 -2.49 7.22
CA LEU A 84 -2.77 -1.88 6.99
C LEU A 84 -2.82 -0.39 7.32
N ILE A 85 -1.74 0.11 7.91
CA ILE A 85 -1.56 1.51 8.31
C ILE A 85 -0.36 2.07 7.56
N ASN A 86 -0.50 3.27 6.98
CA ASN A 86 0.54 3.95 6.21
C ASN A 86 1.10 3.10 5.03
N LEU A 87 0.26 2.22 4.52
CA LEU A 87 0.50 1.45 3.30
C LEU A 87 -0.74 1.55 2.41
N ALA A 88 -0.51 1.49 1.10
CA ALA A 88 -1.62 1.44 0.16
C ALA A 88 -2.46 0.19 0.41
N ARG A 89 -3.76 0.40 0.52
CA ARG A 89 -4.72 -0.69 0.54
C ARG A 89 -5.19 -0.95 -0.90
N PRO A 90 -5.34 -2.19 -1.29
CA PRO A 90 -5.97 -2.50 -2.58
C PRO A 90 -7.37 -1.89 -2.63
N ALA A 91 -7.83 -1.56 -3.85
CA ALA A 91 -9.19 -1.02 -4.06
C ALA A 91 -10.27 -1.99 -3.57
N ALA A 92 -9.99 -3.28 -3.72
CA ALA A 92 -10.84 -4.37 -3.28
C ALA A 92 -10.03 -5.38 -2.44
N GLU A 93 -10.59 -5.79 -1.33
CA GLU A 93 -10.04 -6.80 -0.42
C GLU A 93 -11.07 -7.90 -0.21
N MET A 94 -10.63 -9.12 0.06
CA MET A 94 -11.49 -10.24 0.39
C MET A 94 -10.91 -11.05 1.54
N GLU A 95 -11.78 -11.51 2.43
CA GLU A 95 -11.46 -12.49 3.46
C GLU A 95 -12.16 -13.80 3.16
N ILE A 96 -11.45 -14.91 3.37
CA ILE A 96 -11.99 -16.26 3.35
C ILE A 96 -12.22 -16.67 4.81
N VAL A 97 -13.47 -16.75 5.22
CA VAL A 97 -13.87 -17.20 6.56
C VAL A 97 -14.25 -18.66 6.44
N ILE A 98 -13.54 -19.53 7.18
CA ILE A 98 -13.76 -20.97 7.15
C ILE A 98 -14.55 -21.36 8.40
N GLY A 99 -15.74 -21.88 8.20
CA GLY A 99 -16.57 -22.48 9.23
C GLY A 99 -16.22 -23.95 9.41
N SER A 100 -16.16 -24.40 10.68
CA SER A 100 -15.86 -25.80 11.02
C SER A 100 -17.10 -26.53 11.52
N GLU A 101 -17.25 -27.78 11.11
CA GLU A 101 -18.24 -28.72 11.64
C GLU A 101 -17.49 -29.95 12.20
N ARG A 102 -17.71 -30.27 13.47
CA ARG A 102 -17.00 -31.36 14.16
C ARG A 102 -15.47 -31.26 14.13
N GLY A 103 -14.95 -29.99 14.13
CA GLY A 103 -13.51 -29.75 14.09
C GLY A 103 -12.88 -29.82 12.71
N GLN A 104 -13.65 -30.03 11.64
CA GLN A 104 -13.16 -30.04 10.27
C GLN A 104 -13.75 -28.90 9.45
N PRO A 105 -13.03 -28.32 8.47
CA PRO A 105 -13.54 -27.32 7.55
C PRO A 105 -14.78 -27.85 6.83
N ALA A 106 -15.89 -27.11 6.88
CA ALA A 106 -17.17 -27.54 6.30
C ALA A 106 -17.81 -26.49 5.43
N GLU A 107 -17.60 -25.23 5.72
CA GLU A 107 -18.21 -24.10 5.00
C GLU A 107 -17.18 -22.98 4.80
N VAL A 108 -17.31 -22.27 3.70
CA VAL A 108 -16.53 -21.05 3.41
C VAL A 108 -17.50 -19.91 3.18
N GLN A 109 -17.23 -18.76 3.80
CA GLN A 109 -17.86 -17.49 3.49
C GLN A 109 -16.80 -16.53 2.95
N LEU A 110 -17.06 -15.93 1.79
CA LEU A 110 -16.24 -14.87 1.23
C LEU A 110 -16.81 -13.51 1.66
N VAL A 111 -15.96 -12.70 2.31
CA VAL A 111 -16.32 -11.36 2.78
C VAL A 111 -15.53 -10.34 1.97
N GLY A 112 -16.17 -9.73 0.97
CA GLY A 112 -15.56 -8.69 0.14
C GLY A 112 -15.70 -7.33 0.79
N ARG A 113 -14.66 -6.50 0.63
CA ARG A 113 -14.64 -5.09 1.01
C ARG A 113 -14.09 -4.27 -0.15
N HIS A 114 -14.73 -3.15 -0.42
CA HIS A 114 -14.32 -2.24 -1.47
C HIS A 114 -14.15 -0.82 -0.93
N ARG A 115 -13.06 -0.12 -1.33
CA ARG A 115 -12.74 1.23 -0.86
C ARG A 115 -13.86 2.24 -1.10
N LEU A 116 -14.56 2.12 -2.24
CA LEU A 116 -15.68 2.97 -2.61
C LEU A 116 -17.06 2.32 -2.31
N HIS A 117 -17.06 1.29 -1.43
CA HIS A 117 -18.28 0.56 -1.03
C HIS A 117 -19.06 -0.06 -2.20
N GLN A 118 -18.38 -0.38 -3.32
CA GLN A 118 -19.00 -1.11 -4.41
C GLN A 118 -19.38 -2.53 -3.95
N PRO A 119 -20.57 -3.02 -4.29
CA PRO A 119 -20.97 -4.37 -3.93
C PRO A 119 -20.20 -5.42 -4.75
N PRO A 120 -19.97 -6.63 -4.19
CA PRO A 120 -19.48 -7.74 -4.96
C PRO A 120 -20.47 -8.13 -6.06
N LYS A 121 -19.99 -8.32 -7.28
CA LYS A 121 -20.74 -8.74 -8.47
C LYS A 121 -20.72 -10.24 -8.64
N SER A 122 -19.55 -10.86 -8.50
CA SER A 122 -19.37 -12.29 -8.67
C SER A 122 -18.21 -12.81 -7.83
N ALA A 123 -18.19 -14.11 -7.57
CA ALA A 123 -17.05 -14.76 -6.95
C ALA A 123 -16.82 -16.16 -7.49
N LYS A 124 -15.54 -16.58 -7.47
CA LYS A 124 -15.07 -17.94 -7.80
C LYS A 124 -14.35 -18.50 -6.59
N LEU A 125 -14.61 -19.76 -6.27
CA LEU A 125 -13.96 -20.49 -5.19
C LEU A 125 -13.39 -21.79 -5.73
N LEU A 126 -12.17 -22.10 -5.36
CA LEU A 126 -11.47 -23.32 -5.71
C LEU A 126 -10.99 -24.01 -4.41
N LEU A 127 -11.05 -25.33 -4.40
CA LEU A 127 -10.37 -26.18 -3.42
C LEU A 127 -9.44 -27.10 -4.22
N ASP A 128 -8.12 -26.98 -4.03
CA ASP A 128 -7.08 -27.71 -4.77
C ASP A 128 -7.32 -27.65 -6.29
N ASP A 129 -7.53 -26.44 -6.82
CA ASP A 129 -7.88 -26.14 -8.20
C ASP A 129 -9.26 -26.66 -8.68
N ALA A 130 -9.97 -27.43 -7.88
CA ALA A 130 -11.35 -27.87 -8.19
C ALA A 130 -12.36 -26.78 -7.85
N VAL A 131 -13.26 -26.47 -8.81
CA VAL A 131 -14.28 -25.43 -8.61
C VAL A 131 -15.30 -25.86 -7.58
N VAL A 132 -15.50 -25.03 -6.55
CA VAL A 132 -16.55 -25.18 -5.53
C VAL A 132 -17.70 -24.24 -5.83
N LYS A 133 -18.92 -24.77 -5.87
CA LYS A 133 -20.12 -23.96 -6.14
C LYS A 133 -20.39 -23.00 -4.98
N ILE A 134 -20.44 -21.71 -5.29
CA ILE A 134 -20.75 -20.66 -4.32
C ILE A 134 -22.18 -20.13 -4.49
N GLY A 135 -22.85 -19.83 -3.39
CA GLY A 135 -24.18 -19.24 -3.36
C GLY A 135 -24.17 -17.73 -3.65
N ARG A 136 -25.36 -17.14 -3.84
CA ARG A 136 -25.51 -15.68 -4.04
C ARG A 136 -25.14 -14.85 -2.80
N ASP A 137 -25.10 -15.48 -1.64
CA ASP A 137 -24.67 -14.92 -0.36
C ASP A 137 -23.16 -15.06 -0.13
N PHE A 138 -22.44 -15.48 -1.17
CA PHE A 138 -20.99 -15.74 -1.14
C PHE A 138 -20.59 -16.80 -0.11
N ARG A 139 -21.48 -17.76 0.15
CA ARG A 139 -21.22 -18.94 0.96
C ARG A 139 -21.14 -20.20 0.10
N ALA A 140 -20.29 -21.11 0.52
CA ALA A 140 -20.13 -22.40 -0.12
C ALA A 140 -19.94 -23.49 0.91
N ARG A 141 -20.59 -24.64 0.72
CA ARG A 141 -20.27 -25.85 1.47
C ARG A 141 -19.09 -26.55 0.82
N LEU A 142 -18.07 -26.85 1.62
CA LEU A 142 -16.91 -27.57 1.10
C LEU A 142 -17.28 -29.04 0.84
N PRO A 143 -16.73 -29.66 -0.21
CA PRO A 143 -16.92 -31.09 -0.46
C PRO A 143 -16.32 -31.91 0.68
N GLN A 144 -16.74 -33.16 0.80
CA GLN A 144 -16.10 -34.12 1.70
C GLN A 144 -14.66 -34.33 1.24
N THR A 145 -13.71 -33.96 2.08
CA THR A 145 -12.28 -33.94 1.78
C THR A 145 -11.52 -34.59 2.93
N ASP A 146 -10.43 -35.28 2.61
CA ASP A 146 -9.53 -35.84 3.63
C ASP A 146 -8.60 -34.75 4.16
N TRP A 147 -9.03 -34.07 5.21
CA TRP A 147 -8.27 -33.00 5.88
C TRP A 147 -7.02 -33.47 6.62
N SER A 148 -6.60 -34.71 6.46
CA SER A 148 -5.31 -35.18 6.98
C SER A 148 -4.10 -34.71 6.17
N HIS A 149 -4.34 -34.15 4.98
CA HIS A 149 -3.33 -33.58 4.09
C HIS A 149 -3.52 -32.05 3.95
N PRO A 150 -2.48 -31.32 3.55
CA PRO A 150 -2.60 -29.89 3.25
C PRO A 150 -3.51 -29.65 2.04
N HIS A 151 -4.39 -28.66 2.13
CA HIS A 151 -5.28 -28.22 1.07
C HIS A 151 -5.17 -26.73 0.81
N LEU A 152 -5.40 -26.29 -0.42
CA LEU A 152 -5.40 -24.90 -0.82
C LEU A 152 -6.82 -24.44 -1.19
N ILE A 153 -7.33 -23.44 -0.49
CA ILE A 153 -8.54 -22.72 -0.87
C ILE A 153 -8.13 -21.43 -1.57
N SER A 154 -8.51 -21.29 -2.84
CA SER A 154 -8.29 -20.08 -3.64
C SER A 154 -9.62 -19.42 -3.96
N ALA A 155 -9.73 -18.10 -3.77
CA ALA A 155 -10.92 -17.36 -4.09
C ALA A 155 -10.60 -16.07 -4.85
N GLU A 156 -11.53 -15.72 -5.76
CA GLU A 156 -11.50 -14.49 -6.54
C GLU A 156 -12.90 -13.86 -6.46
N MET A 157 -12.97 -12.54 -6.19
CA MET A 157 -14.21 -11.78 -6.10
C MET A 157 -14.11 -10.53 -6.97
N GLU A 158 -15.03 -10.39 -7.91
CA GLU A 158 -15.17 -9.22 -8.79
C GLU A 158 -16.21 -8.27 -8.22
N PHE A 159 -15.91 -6.96 -8.24
CA PHE A 159 -16.82 -5.89 -7.83
C PHE A 159 -17.46 -5.20 -9.04
N GLU A 160 -18.51 -4.41 -8.81
CA GLU A 160 -19.29 -3.76 -9.89
C GLU A 160 -18.46 -2.83 -10.78
N ASP A 161 -17.38 -2.23 -10.26
CA ASP A 161 -16.47 -1.38 -11.01
C ASP A 161 -15.34 -2.15 -11.74
N GLY A 162 -15.37 -3.51 -11.68
CA GLY A 162 -14.40 -4.38 -12.33
C GLY A 162 -13.12 -4.62 -11.51
N GLU A 163 -13.01 -4.05 -10.31
CA GLU A 163 -11.90 -4.39 -9.42
C GLU A 163 -12.04 -5.83 -8.92
N VAL A 164 -10.90 -6.53 -8.77
CA VAL A 164 -10.86 -7.94 -8.39
C VAL A 164 -10.02 -8.14 -7.15
N ALA A 165 -10.59 -8.76 -6.13
CA ALA A 165 -9.87 -9.24 -4.96
C ALA A 165 -9.57 -10.73 -5.11
N LYS A 166 -8.33 -11.15 -4.80
CA LYS A 166 -7.90 -12.55 -4.80
C LYS A 166 -7.33 -12.93 -3.45
N ARG A 167 -7.59 -14.16 -3.02
CA ARG A 167 -7.03 -14.68 -1.78
C ARG A 167 -6.86 -16.17 -1.84
N ASP A 168 -5.74 -16.63 -1.26
CA ASP A 168 -5.43 -18.04 -1.06
C ASP A 168 -5.24 -18.32 0.44
N VAL A 169 -5.76 -19.46 0.89
CA VAL A 169 -5.61 -19.95 2.26
C VAL A 169 -5.19 -21.42 2.21
N ALA A 170 -4.03 -21.72 2.77
CA ALA A 170 -3.60 -23.10 2.99
C ALA A 170 -4.19 -23.62 4.31
N ILE A 171 -4.76 -24.82 4.28
CA ILE A 171 -5.22 -25.54 5.45
C ILE A 171 -4.25 -26.68 5.68
N GLU A 172 -3.51 -26.67 6.79
CA GLU A 172 -2.59 -27.74 7.16
C GLU A 172 -3.32 -28.85 7.92
N ALA A 173 -2.83 -30.08 7.76
CA ALA A 173 -3.38 -31.28 8.41
C ALA A 173 -3.45 -31.10 9.94
N GLY A 174 -4.66 -31.13 10.47
CA GLY A 174 -4.92 -31.21 11.90
C GLY A 174 -4.99 -29.91 12.68
N PHE A 175 -4.67 -28.74 12.13
CA PHE A 175 -4.86 -27.44 12.77
C PHE A 175 -5.10 -26.34 11.75
N SER A 176 -6.10 -25.48 12.00
CA SER A 176 -6.35 -24.25 11.29
C SER A 176 -5.30 -23.18 11.68
N SER A 177 -4.04 -23.38 11.35
CA SER A 177 -3.12 -22.28 11.23
C SER A 177 -3.31 -21.72 9.82
N SER A 178 -3.99 -20.58 9.71
CA SER A 178 -4.06 -19.83 8.47
C SER A 178 -2.64 -19.33 8.14
N THR A 179 -1.82 -20.19 7.57
CA THR A 179 -0.56 -19.76 6.96
C THR A 179 -0.93 -18.99 5.71
N ARG A 180 -1.12 -17.68 5.88
CA ARG A 180 -1.41 -16.76 4.79
C ARG A 180 -0.15 -16.63 3.95
N SER A 181 -0.08 -17.36 2.87
CA SER A 181 0.91 -17.13 1.83
C SER A 181 0.41 -15.98 0.93
N GLU A 182 0.46 -14.75 1.45
CA GLU A 182 0.21 -13.56 0.64
C GLU A 182 1.45 -13.32 -0.23
N LEU A 183 1.27 -13.14 -1.54
CA LEU A 183 2.35 -12.67 -2.40
C LEU A 183 2.45 -11.16 -2.26
N ALA A 184 3.55 -10.68 -1.69
CA ALA A 184 3.84 -9.26 -1.58
C ALA A 184 4.68 -8.79 -2.77
N PRO A 185 4.29 -7.71 -3.46
CA PRO A 185 5.10 -7.09 -4.51
C PRO A 185 6.24 -6.28 -3.88
N MET A 186 7.46 -6.72 -4.08
CA MET A 186 8.66 -6.07 -3.58
C MET A 186 9.39 -5.35 -4.71
N LEU A 187 9.67 -4.07 -4.54
CA LEU A 187 10.48 -3.31 -5.48
C LEU A 187 11.96 -3.60 -5.27
N VAL A 188 12.63 -4.02 -6.33
CA VAL A 188 14.09 -4.25 -6.34
C VAL A 188 14.74 -3.50 -7.49
N MET A 189 16.03 -3.15 -7.32
CA MET A 189 16.89 -2.61 -8.36
C MET A 189 17.77 -3.72 -8.92
N MET A 190 17.85 -3.79 -10.24
CA MET A 190 18.84 -4.63 -10.92
C MET A 190 20.23 -4.01 -10.80
N ASN A 191 21.23 -4.78 -10.35
CA ASN A 191 22.64 -4.35 -10.29
C ASN A 191 23.36 -4.48 -11.63
N GLY A 192 22.72 -5.06 -12.63
CA GLY A 192 23.21 -5.24 -13.98
C GLY A 192 22.06 -5.40 -14.98
N ASN A 193 22.38 -5.70 -16.23
CA ASN A 193 21.39 -5.82 -17.29
C ASN A 193 20.76 -7.22 -17.39
N LYS A 194 21.35 -8.23 -16.75
CA LYS A 194 20.86 -9.61 -16.80
C LYS A 194 19.98 -9.91 -15.57
N GLN A 195 18.78 -10.39 -15.83
CA GLN A 195 17.88 -10.90 -14.80
C GLN A 195 18.44 -12.24 -14.26
N PRO A 196 18.32 -12.53 -12.95
CA PRO A 196 18.75 -13.81 -12.39
C PRO A 196 17.98 -14.96 -13.02
N ASP A 197 18.65 -16.05 -13.26
CA ASP A 197 18.07 -17.26 -13.88
C ASP A 197 17.17 -18.02 -12.88
N SER A 198 17.39 -17.86 -11.56
CA SER A 198 16.55 -18.35 -10.46
C SER A 198 16.46 -17.30 -9.36
N LEU A 199 15.32 -17.29 -8.65
CA LEU A 199 15.09 -16.47 -7.46
C LEU A 199 15.27 -17.27 -6.16
N ASP A 200 15.66 -18.53 -6.23
CA ASP A 200 15.82 -19.40 -5.07
C ASP A 200 16.93 -18.87 -4.14
N GLY A 201 16.60 -18.71 -2.86
CA GLY A 201 17.52 -18.20 -1.85
C GLY A 201 17.90 -16.72 -1.97
N CYS A 202 17.28 -15.97 -2.92
CA CYS A 202 17.52 -14.54 -3.06
C CYS A 202 16.89 -13.71 -1.94
N PHE A 203 15.83 -14.20 -1.32
CA PHE A 203 15.08 -13.48 -0.29
C PHE A 203 14.98 -14.28 0.99
N SER A 204 15.10 -13.59 2.12
CA SER A 204 14.94 -14.17 3.46
C SER A 204 14.34 -13.15 4.42
N ALA A 205 13.69 -13.65 5.47
CA ALA A 205 13.23 -12.85 6.59
C ALA A 205 13.58 -13.55 7.90
N GLY A 206 14.26 -12.85 8.81
CA GLY A 206 14.70 -13.43 10.09
C GLY A 206 15.56 -14.69 9.93
N GLY A 207 16.32 -14.82 8.82
CA GLY A 207 17.13 -16.00 8.51
C GLY A 207 16.38 -17.15 7.83
N VAL A 208 15.06 -17.03 7.62
CA VAL A 208 14.24 -18.02 6.91
C VAL A 208 14.16 -17.63 5.44
N ALA A 209 14.44 -18.59 4.53
CA ALA A 209 14.31 -18.38 3.10
C ALA A 209 12.84 -18.16 2.72
N LEU A 210 12.58 -17.15 1.89
CA LEU A 210 11.26 -16.85 1.35
C LEU A 210 11.18 -17.29 -0.12
N ARG A 211 10.04 -17.85 -0.50
CA ARG A 211 9.78 -18.22 -1.87
C ARG A 211 9.45 -16.97 -2.68
N ALA A 212 10.22 -16.72 -3.74
CA ALA A 212 9.89 -15.74 -4.77
C ALA A 212 9.34 -16.47 -6.00
N THR A 213 8.23 -15.97 -6.56
CA THR A 213 7.51 -16.67 -7.63
C THR A 213 7.73 -16.06 -9.02
N ALA A 214 7.95 -14.75 -9.09
CA ALA A 214 8.14 -14.04 -10.35
C ALA A 214 8.97 -12.78 -10.15
N ILE A 215 9.65 -12.36 -11.22
CA ILE A 215 10.30 -11.05 -11.35
C ILE A 215 9.80 -10.40 -12.63
N GLU A 216 9.26 -9.19 -12.53
CA GLU A 216 8.55 -8.53 -13.62
C GLU A 216 9.06 -7.11 -13.88
N LYS A 217 9.14 -6.75 -15.16
CA LYS A 217 9.25 -5.37 -15.62
C LYS A 217 7.88 -4.89 -16.08
N ASN A 218 6.99 -4.66 -15.12
CA ASN A 218 5.64 -4.17 -15.39
C ASN A 218 5.61 -2.67 -15.69
N GLU A 219 4.40 -2.13 -15.94
CA GLU A 219 4.18 -0.69 -16.12
C GLU A 219 4.74 0.11 -14.94
N ALA A 220 5.37 1.24 -15.21
CA ALA A 220 5.81 2.19 -14.20
C ALA A 220 4.70 3.20 -13.87
N PHE A 221 4.71 3.70 -12.63
CA PHE A 221 3.79 4.72 -12.18
C PHE A 221 4.54 5.91 -11.60
N VAL A 222 4.44 7.07 -12.26
CA VAL A 222 5.09 8.30 -11.83
C VAL A 222 4.05 9.26 -11.28
N VAL A 223 4.27 9.72 -10.04
CA VAL A 223 3.44 10.76 -9.43
C VAL A 223 4.27 12.03 -9.30
N MET A 224 3.86 13.09 -10.01
CA MET A 224 4.50 14.39 -9.93
C MET A 224 3.75 15.29 -8.94
N VAL A 225 4.41 15.70 -7.88
CA VAL A 225 3.96 16.79 -6.99
C VAL A 225 4.49 18.09 -7.56
N LYS A 226 3.61 18.88 -8.15
CA LYS A 226 4.01 20.09 -8.88
C LYS A 226 3.36 21.33 -8.29
N ASP A 227 4.17 22.33 -7.93
CA ASP A 227 3.63 23.65 -7.58
C ASP A 227 2.92 24.25 -8.82
N PRO A 228 1.63 24.61 -8.69
CA PRO A 228 0.85 25.16 -9.79
C PRO A 228 1.37 26.49 -10.32
N SER A 229 2.22 27.21 -9.57
CA SER A 229 2.85 28.46 -10.02
C SER A 229 4.11 28.23 -10.88
N THR A 230 4.71 27.02 -10.87
CA THR A 230 5.90 26.73 -11.67
C THR A 230 5.59 26.60 -13.15
N ARG A 231 6.47 27.15 -13.99
CA ARG A 231 6.39 27.08 -15.45
C ARG A 231 7.72 26.56 -15.99
N PRO A 232 8.00 25.27 -15.86
CA PRO A 232 9.22 24.72 -16.42
C PRO A 232 9.19 24.83 -17.95
N GLN A 233 10.38 24.89 -18.54
CA GLN A 233 10.49 24.85 -20.00
C GLN A 233 9.92 23.53 -20.51
N ALA A 234 9.07 23.61 -21.53
CA ALA A 234 8.51 22.41 -22.14
C ALA A 234 9.46 21.95 -23.25
N ALA A 235 9.83 20.67 -23.20
CA ALA A 235 10.53 20.00 -24.27
C ALA A 235 9.71 18.76 -24.70
N ASP A 236 9.86 18.32 -25.94
CA ASP A 236 9.23 17.10 -26.45
C ASP A 236 9.99 15.87 -25.93
N LEU A 237 9.98 15.71 -24.63
CA LEU A 237 10.63 14.63 -23.90
C LEU A 237 9.58 13.69 -23.35
N GLN A 238 9.89 12.41 -23.33
CA GLN A 238 9.00 11.36 -22.87
C GLN A 238 9.71 10.55 -21.80
N PHE A 239 8.92 9.97 -20.88
CA PHE A 239 9.39 8.81 -20.12
C PHE A 239 9.48 7.63 -21.08
N ASP A 240 10.31 6.66 -20.74
CA ASP A 240 10.34 5.39 -21.46
C ASP A 240 8.93 4.77 -21.51
N ALA A 241 8.69 3.97 -22.56
CA ALA A 241 7.41 3.31 -22.78
C ALA A 241 6.88 2.60 -21.51
N ASP A 242 5.57 2.47 -21.39
CA ASP A 242 4.85 1.84 -20.30
C ASP A 242 4.93 2.59 -18.95
N THR A 243 4.77 3.91 -18.98
CA THR A 243 4.67 4.73 -17.76
C THR A 243 3.28 5.37 -17.66
N ALA A 244 2.55 5.06 -16.59
CA ALA A 244 1.34 5.78 -16.20
C ALA A 244 1.70 6.99 -15.32
N GLU A 245 0.90 8.05 -15.36
CA GLU A 245 1.25 9.33 -14.74
C GLU A 245 0.10 9.93 -13.97
N ARG A 246 0.45 10.61 -12.88
CA ARG A 246 -0.48 11.41 -12.07
C ARG A 246 0.20 12.71 -11.65
N ILE A 247 -0.57 13.79 -11.61
CA ILE A 247 -0.15 15.04 -10.97
C ILE A 247 -0.92 15.24 -9.68
N LEU A 248 -0.20 15.63 -8.65
CA LEU A 248 -0.72 16.12 -7.37
C LEU A 248 -0.32 17.58 -7.20
N TRP A 249 -1.30 18.43 -6.88
CA TRP A 249 -1.07 19.82 -6.60
C TRP A 249 -0.91 20.01 -5.09
N PRO A 250 0.21 20.56 -4.57
CA PRO A 250 0.46 20.71 -3.12
C PRO A 250 -0.40 21.78 -2.45
N VAL A 251 -1.54 22.09 -3.04
CA VAL A 251 -2.54 23.04 -2.52
C VAL A 251 -3.70 22.22 -1.96
N PRO A 252 -3.97 22.31 -0.65
CA PRO A 252 -5.07 21.60 -0.04
C PRO A 252 -6.41 22.13 -0.52
N ARG A 253 -7.36 21.23 -0.74
CA ARG A 253 -8.78 21.57 -0.89
C ARG A 253 -9.52 20.99 0.31
N PRO A 254 -10.11 21.83 1.18
CA PRO A 254 -10.98 21.32 2.23
C PRO A 254 -12.21 20.65 1.61
N ILE A 255 -12.51 19.47 2.08
CA ILE A 255 -13.77 18.80 1.77
C ILE A 255 -14.72 19.18 2.89
N ASN A 256 -15.60 20.15 2.63
CA ASN A 256 -16.56 20.62 3.60
C ASN A 256 -17.93 20.03 3.27
N LYS A 257 -18.32 18.98 3.98
CA LYS A 257 -19.72 18.59 4.10
C LYS A 257 -20.19 18.96 5.51
N PRO A 258 -21.39 19.51 5.65
CA PRO A 258 -21.93 19.82 6.98
C PRO A 258 -21.95 18.58 7.86
N GLY A 259 -21.34 18.66 9.05
CA GLY A 259 -21.28 17.55 10.01
C GLY A 259 -20.16 16.53 9.81
N GLU A 260 -19.36 16.62 8.74
CA GLU A 260 -18.17 15.77 8.54
C GLU A 260 -16.89 16.48 9.03
N PRO A 261 -15.91 15.72 9.57
CA PRO A 261 -14.61 16.29 9.89
C PRO A 261 -13.96 16.84 8.62
N THR A 262 -13.32 18.01 8.73
CA THR A 262 -12.60 18.61 7.61
C THR A 262 -11.45 17.71 7.19
N ALA A 263 -11.53 17.16 5.97
CA ALA A 263 -10.44 16.40 5.37
C ALA A 263 -9.64 17.29 4.41
N ILE A 264 -8.33 17.19 4.44
CA ILE A 264 -7.46 17.84 3.47
C ILE A 264 -7.22 16.86 2.33
N ALA A 265 -7.67 17.22 1.12
CA ALA A 265 -7.45 16.45 -0.09
C ALA A 265 -6.66 17.30 -1.09
N PHE A 266 -5.63 16.70 -1.68
CA PHE A 266 -4.88 17.34 -2.76
C PHE A 266 -5.63 17.22 -4.07
N PRO A 267 -5.80 18.33 -4.83
CA PRO A 267 -6.27 18.25 -6.20
C PRO A 267 -5.33 17.40 -7.04
N GLN A 268 -5.88 16.65 -7.99
CA GLN A 268 -5.08 15.77 -8.83
C GLN A 268 -5.58 15.77 -10.27
N SER A 269 -4.68 15.50 -11.22
CA SER A 269 -4.97 15.16 -12.60
C SER A 269 -4.34 13.80 -12.92
N VAL A 270 -5.03 12.99 -13.70
CA VAL A 270 -4.57 11.66 -14.12
C VAL A 270 -4.55 11.61 -15.64
N ASN A 271 -3.44 11.17 -16.20
CA ASN A 271 -3.35 10.88 -17.62
C ASN A 271 -3.85 9.46 -17.88
N HIS A 272 -4.92 9.34 -18.66
CA HIS A 272 -5.45 8.05 -19.10
C HIS A 272 -4.94 7.63 -20.48
N SER A 273 -4.12 8.47 -21.12
CA SER A 273 -3.48 8.16 -22.41
C SER A 273 -2.34 7.16 -22.20
N LYS A 274 -2.22 6.20 -23.11
CA LYS A 274 -1.06 5.29 -23.15
C LYS A 274 0.23 6.00 -23.63
N VAL A 275 0.12 7.23 -24.10
CA VAL A 275 1.27 8.06 -24.50
C VAL A 275 1.62 8.95 -23.32
N ALA A 276 2.53 8.47 -22.49
CA ALA A 276 3.10 9.21 -21.38
C ALA A 276 4.05 10.27 -21.93
N THR A 277 3.74 11.53 -21.69
CA THR A 277 4.64 12.62 -22.06
C THR A 277 4.97 13.45 -20.85
N VAL A 278 6.26 13.61 -20.55
CA VAL A 278 6.75 14.57 -19.55
C VAL A 278 6.18 15.96 -19.86
N LEU A 279 5.98 16.24 -21.14
CA LEU A 279 5.35 17.45 -21.63
C LEU A 279 3.95 17.69 -21.03
N TRP A 280 3.12 16.63 -20.95
CA TRP A 280 1.80 16.74 -20.33
C TRP A 280 1.94 17.11 -18.84
N LEU A 281 2.78 16.38 -18.09
CA LEU A 281 3.03 16.65 -16.67
C LEU A 281 3.49 18.09 -16.42
N LEU A 282 4.37 18.62 -17.27
CA LEU A 282 4.92 19.95 -17.10
C LEU A 282 3.96 21.07 -17.55
N ARG A 283 3.10 20.80 -18.53
CA ARG A 283 2.13 21.77 -19.06
C ARG A 283 0.81 21.80 -18.31
N GLU A 284 0.45 20.71 -17.65
CA GLU A 284 -0.81 20.63 -16.89
C GLU A 284 -0.88 21.74 -15.84
N ARG A 285 -2.05 22.32 -15.65
CA ARG A 285 -2.27 23.48 -14.77
C ARG A 285 -3.48 23.28 -13.88
N LEU A 286 -3.37 23.77 -12.67
CA LEU A 286 -4.52 23.95 -11.78
C LEU A 286 -5.27 25.23 -12.15
N THR A 287 -6.58 25.16 -12.32
CA THR A 287 -7.41 26.33 -12.64
C THR A 287 -8.51 26.46 -11.57
N PRO A 288 -8.62 27.63 -10.91
CA PRO A 288 -7.72 28.76 -10.94
C PRO A 288 -6.35 28.46 -10.33
N ALA A 289 -5.28 29.04 -10.87
CA ALA A 289 -3.95 28.91 -10.28
C ALA A 289 -3.86 29.76 -9.01
N PRO A 290 -3.37 29.19 -7.89
CA PRO A 290 -3.15 29.96 -6.68
C PRO A 290 -1.98 30.95 -6.84
N SER A 291 -1.98 31.99 -6.00
CA SER A 291 -0.89 32.97 -5.99
C SER A 291 0.46 32.31 -5.66
N ALA A 292 1.55 32.76 -6.29
CA ALA A 292 2.89 32.25 -6.01
C ALA A 292 3.34 32.53 -4.54
N ALA A 293 2.75 33.50 -3.86
CA ALA A 293 3.03 33.84 -2.47
C ALA A 293 2.25 32.99 -1.45
N GLU A 294 1.20 32.27 -1.90
CA GLU A 294 0.45 31.39 -1.01
C GLU A 294 1.30 30.20 -0.57
N PRO A 295 1.23 29.79 0.70
CA PRO A 295 1.95 28.62 1.18
C PRO A 295 1.43 27.34 0.51
N ARG A 296 2.32 26.36 0.37
CA ARG A 296 2.04 25.03 -0.16
C ARG A 296 2.17 23.98 0.94
N GLN A 297 1.72 22.78 0.65
CA GLN A 297 1.95 21.61 1.49
C GLN A 297 2.76 20.58 0.71
N PHE A 298 3.98 20.95 0.34
CA PHE A 298 4.85 20.10 -0.50
C PHE A 298 5.13 18.76 0.18
N THR A 299 5.53 18.81 1.44
CA THR A 299 5.93 17.61 2.20
C THR A 299 4.75 16.66 2.38
N ASP A 300 3.56 17.17 2.73
CA ASP A 300 2.36 16.35 2.87
C ASP A 300 1.94 15.74 1.52
N ALA A 301 2.02 16.52 0.44
CA ALA A 301 1.69 16.04 -0.90
C ALA A 301 2.65 14.95 -1.39
N VAL A 302 3.95 15.05 -1.07
CA VAL A 302 4.94 13.99 -1.36
C VAL A 302 4.59 12.71 -0.61
N ALA A 303 4.20 12.79 0.67
CA ALA A 303 3.81 11.63 1.45
C ALA A 303 2.56 10.94 0.87
N VAL A 304 1.54 11.72 0.45
CA VAL A 304 0.34 11.21 -0.22
C VAL A 304 0.67 10.62 -1.59
N ALA A 305 1.58 11.25 -2.35
CA ALA A 305 2.05 10.74 -3.63
C ALA A 305 2.77 9.39 -3.47
N ALA A 306 3.60 9.26 -2.44
CA ALA A 306 4.27 8.02 -2.10
C ALA A 306 3.26 6.91 -1.80
N LEU A 307 2.28 7.16 -0.91
CA LEU A 307 1.22 6.21 -0.61
C LEU A 307 0.46 5.77 -1.88
N GLY A 308 0.06 6.73 -2.72
CA GLY A 308 -0.65 6.45 -3.96
C GLY A 308 0.18 5.67 -4.99
N SER A 309 1.52 5.83 -4.98
CA SER A 309 2.41 5.11 -5.90
C SER A 309 2.58 3.63 -5.55
N LEU A 310 2.23 3.20 -4.33
CA LEU A 310 2.29 1.80 -3.89
C LEU A 310 1.17 0.93 -4.46
N GLU A 311 0.13 1.55 -5.05
CA GLU A 311 -0.99 0.81 -5.61
C GLU A 311 -0.53 -0.18 -6.69
N ARG A 312 -1.10 -1.41 -6.68
CA ARG A 312 -0.93 -2.45 -7.71
C ARG A 312 0.50 -3.01 -7.88
N GLY A 313 1.42 -2.82 -6.92
CA GLY A 313 2.76 -3.42 -7.01
C GLY A 313 3.48 -3.06 -8.32
N ARG A 314 3.56 -1.77 -8.66
CA ARG A 314 4.22 -1.29 -9.88
C ARG A 314 5.61 -0.75 -9.61
N ARG A 315 6.44 -0.68 -10.66
CA ARG A 315 7.62 0.19 -10.71
C ARG A 315 7.17 1.63 -10.50
N ARG A 316 7.90 2.44 -9.76
CA ARG A 316 7.38 3.72 -9.32
C ARG A 316 8.44 4.77 -9.08
N ALA A 317 8.02 6.04 -9.19
CA ALA A 317 8.80 7.20 -8.77
C ALA A 317 7.87 8.34 -8.34
N VAL A 318 8.34 9.15 -7.39
CA VAL A 318 7.73 10.43 -7.05
C VAL A 318 8.67 11.54 -7.50
N ILE A 319 8.13 12.54 -8.21
CA ILE A 319 8.86 13.74 -8.63
C ILE A 319 8.26 14.93 -7.90
N LEU A 320 9.08 15.65 -7.15
CA LEU A 320 8.69 16.90 -6.51
C LEU A 320 9.25 18.08 -7.31
N VAL A 321 8.38 18.88 -7.91
CA VAL A 321 8.77 20.13 -8.56
C VAL A 321 8.53 21.28 -7.59
N VAL A 322 9.62 21.81 -7.06
CA VAL A 322 9.59 22.88 -6.05
C VAL A 322 9.58 24.27 -6.68
N SER A 323 9.01 25.24 -5.94
CA SER A 323 9.05 26.66 -6.22
C SER A 323 9.63 27.43 -5.03
N LYS A 324 9.50 28.76 -5.09
CA LYS A 324 9.84 29.67 -3.99
C LYS A 324 8.74 29.80 -2.92
N ALA A 325 7.58 29.17 -3.14
CA ALA A 325 6.50 29.21 -2.17
C ALA A 325 6.92 28.51 -0.86
N PRO A 326 6.53 29.07 0.31
CA PRO A 326 6.85 28.47 1.60
C PRO A 326 6.11 27.13 1.79
N ASP A 327 6.80 26.14 2.34
CA ASP A 327 6.17 24.87 2.73
C ASP A 327 5.54 25.02 4.14
N ARG A 328 4.24 24.76 4.25
CA ARG A 328 3.47 24.70 5.51
C ARG A 328 2.80 23.35 5.68
N SER A 329 3.54 22.31 5.43
CA SER A 329 3.10 20.93 5.66
C SER A 329 3.01 20.59 7.14
N LEU A 330 2.19 19.59 7.45
CA LEU A 330 2.07 18.98 8.78
C LEU A 330 3.34 18.18 9.11
N TYR A 331 3.84 17.43 8.12
CA TYR A 331 5.01 16.58 8.28
C TYR A 331 6.31 17.33 7.96
N LEU A 332 7.40 16.94 8.64
CA LEU A 332 8.74 17.41 8.32
C LEU A 332 9.29 16.63 7.10
N PRO A 333 10.12 17.24 6.24
CA PRO A 333 10.75 16.54 5.13
C PRO A 333 11.52 15.29 5.54
N SER A 334 12.19 15.29 6.70
CA SER A 334 12.91 14.13 7.23
C SER A 334 11.99 12.94 7.55
N VAL A 335 10.79 13.20 8.08
CA VAL A 335 9.77 12.17 8.36
C VAL A 335 9.29 11.53 7.06
N VAL A 336 9.01 12.37 6.06
CA VAL A 336 8.51 11.88 4.77
C VAL A 336 9.61 11.15 4.00
N ARG A 337 10.85 11.62 4.03
CA ARG A 337 11.99 10.88 3.42
C ARG A 337 12.19 9.51 4.04
N ALA A 338 12.16 9.42 5.38
CA ALA A 338 12.24 8.13 6.06
C ALA A 338 11.09 7.20 5.66
N TYR A 339 9.88 7.75 5.52
CA TYR A 339 8.73 6.99 5.02
C TYR A 339 8.94 6.48 3.59
N LEU A 340 9.40 7.34 2.65
CA LEU A 340 9.68 6.93 1.27
C LEU A 340 10.73 5.81 1.22
N GLU A 341 11.81 5.92 2.01
CA GLU A 341 12.83 4.89 2.14
C GLU A 341 12.23 3.58 2.66
N GLU A 342 11.37 3.64 3.68
CA GLU A 342 10.75 2.46 4.28
C GLU A 342 9.79 1.74 3.32
N VAL A 343 9.01 2.50 2.53
CA VAL A 343 8.08 1.92 1.55
C VAL A 343 8.67 1.70 0.16
N GLY A 344 9.94 2.02 -0.03
CA GLY A 344 10.66 1.83 -1.29
C GLY A 344 10.10 2.67 -2.43
N VAL A 345 9.99 3.99 -2.22
CA VAL A 345 9.55 4.93 -3.24
C VAL A 345 10.67 5.92 -3.55
N PRO A 346 11.33 5.82 -4.71
CA PRO A 346 12.34 6.80 -5.13
C PRO A 346 11.75 8.20 -5.28
N LEU A 347 12.47 9.21 -4.76
CA LEU A 347 12.12 10.62 -4.85
C LEU A 347 13.13 11.38 -5.69
N PHE A 348 12.63 12.09 -6.70
CA PHE A 348 13.37 13.03 -7.52
C PHE A 348 12.89 14.45 -7.22
N VAL A 349 13.81 15.36 -6.90
CA VAL A 349 13.45 16.74 -6.58
C VAL A 349 13.98 17.67 -7.67
N TRP A 350 13.10 18.41 -8.29
CA TRP A 350 13.37 19.29 -9.40
C TRP A 350 13.09 20.74 -9.05
N SER A 351 13.95 21.65 -9.49
CA SER A 351 13.75 23.10 -9.38
C SER A 351 13.65 23.74 -10.75
N ALA A 352 12.53 24.39 -11.02
CA ALA A 352 12.35 25.18 -12.27
C ALA A 352 12.97 26.58 -12.18
N ASP A 353 13.31 27.04 -10.97
CA ASP A 353 13.83 28.38 -10.68
C ASP A 353 15.37 28.42 -10.56
N GLY A 354 16.07 27.39 -11.06
CA GLY A 354 17.52 27.23 -10.93
C GLY A 354 17.93 26.47 -9.66
N ALA A 355 19.22 26.54 -9.33
CA ALA A 355 19.76 25.83 -8.18
C ALA A 355 19.14 26.31 -6.85
N ARG A 356 18.76 25.37 -6.00
CA ARG A 356 18.13 25.60 -4.68
C ARG A 356 18.91 24.91 -3.54
N PRO A 357 20.12 25.45 -3.21
CA PRO A 357 20.95 24.87 -2.15
C PRO A 357 20.27 24.90 -0.77
N ASP A 358 19.37 25.87 -0.55
CA ASP A 358 18.56 26.00 0.66
C ASP A 358 17.66 24.77 0.95
N LEU A 359 17.23 24.06 -0.10
CA LEU A 359 16.39 22.88 0.02
C LEU A 359 17.19 21.57 0.08
N THR A 360 18.49 21.61 -0.21
CA THR A 360 19.32 20.39 -0.26
C THR A 360 19.39 19.67 1.08
N ALA A 361 19.44 20.40 2.19
CA ALA A 361 19.44 19.81 3.55
C ALA A 361 18.13 19.04 3.82
N ALA A 362 17.00 19.56 3.34
CA ALA A 362 15.68 18.96 3.53
C ALA A 362 15.44 17.75 2.60
N TRP A 363 15.77 17.89 1.33
CA TRP A 363 15.37 16.95 0.27
C TRP A 363 16.51 16.16 -0.37
N GLY A 364 17.76 16.48 -0.07
CA GLY A 364 18.93 15.88 -0.70
C GLY A 364 19.22 16.52 -2.06
N ARG A 365 19.54 15.69 -3.06
CA ARG A 365 19.88 16.16 -4.41
C ARG A 365 18.67 16.84 -5.06
N ILE A 366 18.93 18.04 -5.62
CA ILE A 366 17.95 18.82 -6.39
C ILE A 366 18.49 18.99 -7.80
N ASP A 367 17.67 18.65 -8.78
CA ASP A 367 18.00 18.79 -10.18
C ASP A 367 17.46 20.14 -10.72
N ASP A 368 18.33 20.91 -11.31
CA ASP A 368 17.97 22.17 -11.96
C ASP A 368 17.36 21.88 -13.33
N ILE A 369 16.05 22.15 -13.46
CA ILE A 369 15.29 21.98 -14.70
C ILE A 369 14.94 23.33 -15.36
N SER A 370 15.63 24.42 -15.00
CA SER A 370 15.42 25.76 -15.60
C SER A 370 15.89 25.83 -17.05
N THR A 371 16.72 24.88 -17.50
CA THR A 371 17.20 24.76 -18.86
C THR A 371 16.76 23.45 -19.51
N THR A 372 16.68 23.41 -20.86
CA THR A 372 16.36 22.19 -21.61
C THR A 372 17.37 21.06 -21.30
N ALA A 373 18.65 21.37 -21.24
CA ALA A 373 19.67 20.38 -20.92
C ALA A 373 19.52 19.83 -19.48
N GLY A 374 19.23 20.69 -18.50
CA GLY A 374 18.95 20.28 -17.13
C GLY A 374 17.71 19.38 -17.03
N LEU A 375 16.63 19.76 -17.74
CA LEU A 375 15.42 18.94 -17.80
C LEU A 375 15.70 17.58 -18.45
N GLN A 376 16.42 17.52 -19.56
CA GLN A 376 16.83 16.26 -20.21
C GLN A 376 17.61 15.36 -19.26
N ALA A 377 18.59 15.92 -18.55
CA ALA A 377 19.38 15.18 -17.57
C ALA A 377 18.53 14.67 -16.39
N ALA A 378 17.56 15.46 -15.92
CA ALA A 378 16.65 15.07 -14.84
C ALA A 378 15.73 13.91 -15.27
N ILE A 379 15.16 13.98 -16.48
CA ILE A 379 14.34 12.90 -17.05
C ILE A 379 15.16 11.65 -17.28
N GLY A 380 16.39 11.77 -17.81
CA GLY A 380 17.30 10.63 -18.00
C GLY A 380 17.51 9.86 -16.69
N ARG A 381 17.71 10.57 -15.58
CA ARG A 381 17.85 9.91 -14.26
C ARG A 381 16.60 9.15 -13.81
N VAL A 382 15.42 9.69 -14.05
CA VAL A 382 14.17 8.99 -13.72
C VAL A 382 14.04 7.75 -14.60
N ASN A 383 14.30 7.86 -15.91
CA ASN A 383 14.25 6.74 -16.84
C ASN A 383 15.27 5.65 -16.48
N ASP A 384 16.51 6.01 -16.15
CA ASP A 384 17.55 5.07 -15.73
C ASP A 384 17.16 4.31 -14.46
N ASP A 385 16.56 5.01 -13.51
CA ASP A 385 16.06 4.40 -12.27
C ASP A 385 14.90 3.43 -12.57
N LEU A 386 13.86 3.88 -13.28
CA LEU A 386 12.72 3.05 -13.67
C LEU A 386 13.14 1.86 -14.55
N ALA A 387 14.13 2.02 -15.42
CA ALA A 387 14.62 0.94 -16.27
C ALA A 387 15.25 -0.21 -15.47
N ARG A 388 15.89 0.12 -14.35
CA ARG A 388 16.52 -0.85 -13.44
C ARG A 388 15.54 -1.47 -12.45
N GLN A 389 14.40 -0.87 -12.21
CA GLN A 389 13.41 -1.37 -11.27
C GLN A 389 12.76 -2.67 -11.79
N ARG A 390 12.51 -3.58 -10.87
CA ARG A 390 11.70 -4.80 -11.06
C ARG A 390 10.78 -5.00 -9.88
N ILE A 391 9.65 -5.64 -10.11
CA ILE A 391 8.78 -6.14 -9.05
C ILE A 391 9.03 -7.63 -8.89
N VAL A 392 9.36 -8.05 -7.69
CA VAL A 392 9.47 -9.47 -7.33
C VAL A 392 8.29 -9.82 -6.42
N TRP A 393 7.58 -10.86 -6.79
CA TRP A 393 6.48 -11.40 -5.99
C TRP A 393 7.04 -12.42 -4.99
N VAL A 394 7.00 -12.07 -3.72
CA VAL A 394 7.56 -12.88 -2.61
C VAL A 394 6.41 -13.39 -1.74
N ALA A 395 6.44 -14.68 -1.38
CA ALA A 395 5.51 -15.27 -0.43
C ALA A 395 5.82 -14.78 0.99
N ALA A 396 5.31 -13.60 1.31
CA ALA A 396 5.54 -12.91 2.58
C ALA A 396 4.42 -11.90 2.86
N ASP A 397 4.29 -11.50 4.10
CA ASP A 397 3.47 -10.34 4.48
C ASP A 397 4.09 -9.07 3.89
N PRO A 398 3.29 -8.10 3.38
CA PRO A 398 3.80 -6.83 2.86
C PRO A 398 4.66 -6.03 3.84
N LEU A 399 4.55 -6.32 5.14
CA LEU A 399 5.33 -5.72 6.22
C LEU A 399 6.58 -6.51 6.58
N THR A 400 6.87 -7.60 5.86
CA THR A 400 8.03 -8.45 6.15
C THR A 400 9.33 -7.71 5.79
N ALA A 401 10.21 -7.57 6.77
CA ALA A 401 11.55 -7.04 6.54
C ALA A 401 12.39 -8.07 5.78
N LEU A 402 12.83 -7.72 4.58
CA LEU A 402 13.70 -8.58 3.77
C LEU A 402 15.17 -8.41 4.13
N GLY A 403 15.90 -9.51 4.19
CA GLY A 403 17.35 -9.50 4.26
C GLY A 403 17.97 -9.09 2.90
N ALA A 404 18.90 -8.14 2.91
CA ALA A 404 19.55 -7.63 1.70
C ALA A 404 20.56 -8.63 1.11
N GLU A 405 21.27 -9.38 1.95
CA GLU A 405 22.42 -10.22 1.56
C GLU A 405 22.10 -11.28 0.49
N GLY A 406 20.92 -11.90 0.59
CA GLY A 406 20.47 -12.87 -0.42
C GLY A 406 20.22 -12.21 -1.77
N ALA A 407 19.52 -11.08 -1.78
CA ALA A 407 19.18 -10.36 -2.98
C ALA A 407 20.43 -9.84 -3.72
N GLU A 408 21.43 -9.33 -2.99
CA GLU A 408 22.69 -8.86 -3.58
C GLU A 408 23.44 -9.97 -4.32
N ARG A 409 23.46 -11.20 -3.77
CA ARG A 409 24.05 -12.36 -4.46
C ARG A 409 23.35 -12.72 -5.77
N CYS A 410 22.06 -12.40 -5.87
CA CYS A 410 21.25 -12.56 -7.08
C CYS A 410 21.35 -11.36 -8.03
N GLY A 411 22.23 -10.38 -7.76
CA GLY A 411 22.32 -9.16 -8.56
C GLY A 411 21.14 -8.20 -8.41
N LEU A 412 20.45 -8.27 -7.27
CA LEU A 412 19.29 -7.46 -6.93
C LEU A 412 19.58 -6.64 -5.66
N THR A 413 19.02 -5.44 -5.58
CA THR A 413 19.05 -4.63 -4.36
C THR A 413 17.62 -4.26 -3.99
N PRO A 414 17.09 -4.70 -2.84
CA PRO A 414 15.78 -4.25 -2.36
C PRO A 414 15.76 -2.73 -2.16
N VAL A 415 14.72 -2.08 -2.64
CA VAL A 415 14.57 -0.61 -2.51
C VAL A 415 13.98 -0.23 -1.16
N ALA A 416 13.10 -1.08 -0.62
CA ALA A 416 12.54 -0.90 0.70
C ALA A 416 13.29 -1.72 1.75
N HIS A 417 13.69 -1.08 2.82
CA HIS A 417 14.25 -1.74 3.98
C HIS A 417 13.33 -1.49 5.18
N HIS A 418 12.42 -2.41 5.46
CA HIS A 418 11.91 -2.53 6.81
C HIS A 418 13.08 -2.93 7.71
N ARG A 419 13.82 -1.95 8.19
CA ARG A 419 14.80 -2.21 9.24
C ARG A 419 14.03 -2.59 10.50
N PRO A 420 14.25 -3.78 11.08
CA PRO A 420 13.68 -4.06 12.39
C PRO A 420 14.12 -2.93 13.34
N PRO A 421 13.25 -2.45 14.22
CA PRO A 421 13.63 -1.44 15.20
C PRO A 421 14.89 -1.93 15.92
N LYS A 422 15.94 -1.12 15.95
CA LYS A 422 17.12 -1.40 16.78
C LYS A 422 16.63 -1.62 18.21
N ARG A 423 16.87 -2.82 18.73
CA ARG A 423 16.58 -3.18 20.13
C ARG A 423 17.36 -2.30 21.09
#